data_101de8d70877f595444396d6100e4b82
#
_entry.id   101de8d70877f595444396d6100e4b82
#
_cell.length_a   1.000
_cell.length_b   1.000
_cell.length_c   1.000
_cell.angle_alpha   90.00
_cell.angle_beta   90.00
_cell.angle_gamma   90.00
#
_symmetry.space_group_name_H-M   'P 1'
#
loop_
_entity.id
_entity.type
_entity.pdbx_description
1 polymer ?
#
loop_
_entity_poly.entity_id
_entity_poly.type
_entity_poly.pdbx_seq_one_letter_code
_entity_poly.pdbx_strand_id
1 'polypeptide(L)'
;MYPLFRFAKEMIKFRNAPRLAVTGTHVSTHVCWPWDLDPWIELNNGRTLTLFDLGRIPMAQRSGLIPILRDRRWGITIAGSSVRYRRRIRAFERFTMMSRVAGWDHRFIYMDQSMCKGAECCNQVLIRSAITSAGGIVPPAQVMAALGAAPDSPPLPDWIAAWSQADALRPWPPQLAPDAKAHLPA
;
A
#
# COMPACT_ATOMS: atom_id res chain seq x y z
N MET A 1 -9.57 10.65 11.14
CA MET A 1 -8.34 11.49 11.25
C MET A 1 -7.11 10.64 10.95
N TYR A 2 -6.15 11.13 10.15
CA TYR A 2 -4.90 10.42 9.84
C TYR A 2 -3.98 10.34 11.08
N PRO A 3 -3.28 9.21 11.33
CA PRO A 3 -2.50 9.01 12.55
C PRO A 3 -1.12 9.68 12.50
N LEU A 4 -1.07 11.00 12.37
CA LEU A 4 0.15 11.79 12.14
C LEU A 4 1.25 11.51 13.19
N PHE A 5 0.91 11.44 14.48
CA PHE A 5 1.90 11.16 15.54
C PHE A 5 2.51 9.77 15.40
N ARG A 6 1.69 8.76 15.08
CA ARG A 6 2.16 7.38 14.85
C ARG A 6 3.03 7.33 13.59
N PHE A 7 2.63 8.05 12.55
CA PHE A 7 3.38 8.17 11.31
C PHE A 7 4.74 8.83 11.55
N ALA A 8 4.79 9.99 12.22
CA ALA A 8 6.04 10.67 12.56
C ALA A 8 6.97 9.77 13.41
N LYS A 9 6.41 9.08 14.40
CA LYS A 9 7.14 8.11 15.21
C LYS A 9 7.79 7.03 14.36
N GLU A 10 7.07 6.41 13.42
CA GLU A 10 7.63 5.37 12.56
C GLU A 10 8.71 5.92 11.60
N MET A 11 8.51 7.11 11.05
CA MET A 11 9.51 7.76 10.21
C MET A 11 10.80 8.06 10.98
N ILE A 12 10.70 8.55 12.22
CA ILE A 12 11.86 8.81 13.10
C ILE A 12 12.55 7.50 13.48
N LYS A 13 11.78 6.48 13.88
CA LYS A 13 12.28 5.17 14.29
C LYS A 13 13.13 4.51 13.20
N PHE A 14 12.70 4.61 11.95
CA PHE A 14 13.36 3.94 10.83
C PHE A 14 14.28 4.84 9.98
N ARG A 15 14.47 6.12 10.37
CA ARG A 15 15.30 7.06 9.59
C ARG A 15 16.74 6.60 9.37
N ASN A 16 17.32 5.93 10.39
CA ASN A 16 18.68 5.43 10.39
C ASN A 16 18.74 3.89 10.22
N ALA A 17 17.61 3.26 9.91
CA ALA A 17 17.59 1.81 9.68
C ALA A 17 18.37 1.45 8.40
N PRO A 18 18.98 0.27 8.32
CA PRO A 18 19.67 -0.18 7.13
C PRO A 18 18.82 -0.04 5.87
N ARG A 19 19.47 0.33 4.75
CA ARG A 19 18.80 0.41 3.45
C ARG A 19 18.15 -0.94 3.11
N LEU A 20 16.95 -0.86 2.56
CA LEU A 20 16.19 -2.03 2.16
C LEU A 20 16.33 -2.22 0.65
N ALA A 21 16.55 -3.45 0.19
CA ALA A 21 16.40 -3.77 -1.22
C ALA A 21 14.96 -3.46 -1.66
N VAL A 22 14.73 -3.15 -2.94
CA VAL A 22 13.40 -2.76 -3.46
C VAL A 22 12.34 -3.81 -3.12
N THR A 23 12.67 -5.09 -3.24
CA THR A 23 11.77 -6.23 -2.91
C THR A 23 11.92 -6.73 -1.47
N GLY A 24 12.76 -6.06 -0.66
CA GLY A 24 12.96 -6.41 0.74
C GLY A 24 11.71 -6.14 1.59
N THR A 25 11.57 -6.90 2.67
CA THR A 25 10.42 -6.77 3.57
C THR A 25 10.73 -5.82 4.72
N HIS A 26 9.92 -4.79 4.85
CA HIS A 26 9.91 -3.93 6.03
C HIS A 26 8.97 -4.53 7.09
N VAL A 27 9.48 -4.62 8.32
CA VAL A 27 8.72 -5.16 9.46
C VAL A 27 8.61 -4.08 10.54
N SER A 28 7.39 -3.85 11.01
CA SER A 28 7.10 -2.90 12.10
C SER A 28 6.03 -3.46 13.04
N THR A 29 6.01 -2.99 14.29
CA THR A 29 5.04 -3.43 15.30
C THR A 29 4.17 -2.27 15.73
N HIS A 30 2.88 -2.49 15.77
CA HIS A 30 1.87 -1.49 16.09
C HIS A 30 0.88 -2.02 17.15
N VAL A 31 0.10 -1.10 17.71
CA VAL A 31 -0.99 -1.38 18.64
C VAL A 31 -2.29 -0.86 18.02
N CYS A 32 -3.35 -1.64 18.10
CA CYS A 32 -4.70 -1.17 17.81
C CYS A 32 -5.21 -0.34 18.99
N TRP A 33 -5.49 0.93 18.77
CA TRP A 33 -6.00 1.82 19.82
C TRP A 33 -7.52 1.90 19.79
N PRO A 34 -8.20 2.27 20.89
CA PRO A 34 -9.66 2.36 20.93
C PRO A 34 -10.28 3.23 19.82
N TRP A 35 -9.60 4.29 19.39
CA TRP A 35 -10.04 5.16 18.29
C TRP A 35 -9.77 4.59 16.89
N ASP A 36 -9.17 3.41 16.80
CA ASP A 36 -9.01 2.67 15.54
C ASP A 36 -10.19 1.70 15.32
N LEU A 37 -11.12 1.58 16.30
CA LEU A 37 -12.20 0.60 16.28
C LEU A 37 -13.44 1.14 15.55
N ASP A 38 -14.29 0.20 15.15
CA ASP A 38 -15.64 0.43 14.67
C ASP A 38 -16.70 0.12 15.77
N PRO A 39 -18.01 0.26 15.46
CA PRO A 39 -19.08 -0.06 16.41
C PRO A 39 -19.11 -1.52 16.88
N TRP A 40 -18.46 -2.45 16.17
CA TRP A 40 -18.34 -3.86 16.56
C TRP A 40 -17.12 -4.15 17.45
N ILE A 41 -16.44 -3.08 17.91
CA ILE A 41 -15.28 -3.17 18.82
C ILE A 41 -14.12 -3.96 18.18
N GLU A 42 -13.94 -3.80 16.88
CA GLU A 42 -12.81 -4.34 16.13
C GLU A 42 -12.18 -3.28 15.22
N LEU A 43 -10.95 -3.52 14.77
CA LEU A 43 -10.24 -2.58 13.90
C LEU A 43 -11.07 -2.26 12.66
N ASN A 44 -11.43 -0.99 12.52
CA ASN A 44 -12.25 -0.48 11.44
C ASN A 44 -11.60 -0.75 10.06
N ASN A 45 -12.41 -1.18 9.09
CA ASN A 45 -11.95 -1.53 7.74
C ASN A 45 -11.22 -0.39 7.02
N GLY A 46 -11.79 0.82 7.06
CA GLY A 46 -11.15 2.00 6.46
C GLY A 46 -9.89 2.42 7.22
N ARG A 47 -9.92 2.26 8.55
CA ARG A 47 -8.77 2.53 9.41
C ARG A 47 -7.62 1.57 9.14
N THR A 48 -7.91 0.31 8.86
CA THR A 48 -6.92 -0.70 8.45
C THR A 48 -6.08 -0.22 7.28
N LEU A 49 -6.70 0.32 6.22
CA LEU A 49 -5.98 0.87 5.07
C LEU A 49 -5.05 2.03 5.45
N THR A 50 -5.53 2.93 6.33
CA THR A 50 -4.73 4.05 6.83
C THR A 50 -3.54 3.56 7.67
N LEU A 51 -3.73 2.51 8.48
CA LEU A 51 -2.64 1.95 9.30
C LEU A 51 -1.56 1.27 8.46
N PHE A 52 -1.91 0.70 7.30
CA PHE A 52 -0.92 0.14 6.38
C PHE A 52 0.08 1.19 5.86
N ASP A 53 -0.26 2.47 5.87
CA ASP A 53 0.69 3.56 5.56
C ASP A 53 1.87 3.59 6.54
N LEU A 54 1.65 3.21 7.80
CA LEU A 54 2.69 3.19 8.83
C LEU A 54 3.82 2.18 8.55
N GLY A 55 3.58 1.20 7.69
CA GLY A 55 4.61 0.27 7.19
C GLY A 55 5.09 0.62 5.78
N ARG A 56 4.15 0.99 4.89
CA ARG A 56 4.43 1.27 3.47
C ARG A 56 5.36 2.46 3.29
N ILE A 57 5.11 3.56 3.99
CA ILE A 57 5.91 4.78 3.81
C ILE A 57 7.33 4.65 4.40
N PRO A 58 7.54 4.10 5.61
CA PRO A 58 8.89 3.74 6.05
C PRO A 58 9.62 2.74 5.15
N MET A 59 8.91 1.77 4.55
CA MET A 59 9.47 0.89 3.51
C MET A 59 10.00 1.70 2.33
N ALA A 60 9.18 2.61 1.79
CA ALA A 60 9.55 3.48 0.67
C ALA A 60 10.71 4.43 1.02
N GLN A 61 10.78 4.90 2.27
CA GLN A 61 11.92 5.67 2.78
C GLN A 61 13.20 4.83 2.77
N ARG A 62 13.16 3.62 3.34
CA ARG A 62 14.30 2.72 3.45
C ARG A 62 14.79 2.18 2.10
N SER A 63 13.89 1.99 1.13
CA SER A 63 14.29 1.58 -0.23
C SER A 63 14.88 2.71 -1.05
N GLY A 64 14.84 3.97 -0.57
CA GLY A 64 15.32 5.14 -1.29
C GLY A 64 14.28 5.74 -2.24
N LEU A 65 13.06 5.22 -2.28
CA LEU A 65 12.02 5.74 -3.18
C LEU A 65 11.62 7.18 -2.84
N ILE A 66 11.41 7.50 -1.55
CA ILE A 66 11.00 8.86 -1.14
C ILE A 66 11.98 9.94 -1.59
N PRO A 67 13.31 9.82 -1.37
CA PRO A 67 14.29 10.78 -1.91
C PRO A 67 14.19 10.95 -3.43
N ILE A 68 14.09 9.85 -4.18
CA ILE A 68 14.01 9.90 -5.64
C ILE A 68 12.73 10.58 -6.12
N LEU A 69 11.58 10.30 -5.50
CA LEU A 69 10.33 10.97 -5.81
C LEU A 69 10.47 12.48 -5.68
N ARG A 70 11.08 12.95 -4.57
CA ARG A 70 11.33 14.37 -4.33
C ARG A 70 12.29 14.96 -5.36
N ASP A 71 13.43 14.32 -5.59
CA ASP A 71 14.50 14.86 -6.44
C ASP A 71 14.09 14.91 -7.92
N ARG A 72 13.25 13.94 -8.35
CA ARG A 72 12.69 13.87 -9.71
C ARG A 72 11.38 14.64 -9.88
N ARG A 73 10.82 15.20 -8.81
CA ARG A 73 9.47 15.80 -8.76
C ARG A 73 8.39 14.81 -9.22
N TRP A 74 8.56 13.56 -8.83
CA TRP A 74 7.58 12.51 -9.08
C TRP A 74 6.60 12.39 -7.90
N GLY A 75 5.36 12.08 -8.24
CA GLY A 75 4.33 11.71 -7.27
C GLY A 75 4.14 10.20 -7.19
N ILE A 76 3.43 9.76 -6.16
CA ILE A 76 2.94 8.39 -6.05
C ILE A 76 1.44 8.44 -5.79
N THR A 77 0.66 7.63 -6.53
CA THR A 77 -0.78 7.53 -6.35
C THR A 77 -1.19 6.07 -6.23
N ILE A 78 -2.25 5.81 -5.48
CA ILE A 78 -2.85 4.48 -5.38
C ILE A 78 -3.87 4.35 -6.51
N ALA A 79 -3.63 3.40 -7.42
CA ALA A 79 -4.48 3.12 -8.57
C ALA A 79 -5.50 2.00 -8.30
N GLY A 80 -5.33 1.25 -7.20
CA GLY A 80 -6.25 0.21 -6.81
C GLY A 80 -5.78 -0.52 -5.56
N SER A 81 -6.71 -1.20 -4.90
CA SER A 81 -6.40 -2.03 -3.74
C SER A 81 -7.33 -3.23 -3.66
N SER A 82 -6.81 -4.33 -3.12
CA SER A 82 -7.60 -5.51 -2.74
C SER A 82 -7.28 -5.86 -1.30
N VAL A 83 -8.30 -5.97 -0.47
CA VAL A 83 -8.13 -6.22 0.97
C VAL A 83 -8.79 -7.53 1.35
N ARG A 84 -8.11 -8.30 2.19
CA ARG A 84 -8.65 -9.51 2.78
C ARG A 84 -8.62 -9.40 4.29
N TYR A 85 -9.80 -9.47 4.92
CA TYR A 85 -9.99 -9.52 6.36
C TYR A 85 -10.27 -10.96 6.77
N ARG A 86 -9.52 -11.50 7.72
CA ARG A 86 -9.63 -12.91 8.15
C ARG A 86 -9.81 -13.08 9.65
N ARG A 87 -9.19 -12.21 10.44
CA ARG A 87 -9.23 -12.24 11.90
C ARG A 87 -9.37 -10.84 12.46
N ARG A 88 -10.12 -10.72 13.53
CA ARG A 88 -10.32 -9.46 14.25
C ARG A 88 -9.06 -9.02 14.96
N ILE A 89 -8.80 -7.72 14.93
CA ILE A 89 -7.82 -7.06 15.78
C ILE A 89 -8.61 -6.14 16.72
N ARG A 90 -8.44 -6.34 18.03
CA ARG A 90 -9.20 -5.62 19.07
C ARG A 90 -8.33 -4.52 19.70
N ALA A 91 -8.96 -3.69 20.55
CA ALA A 91 -8.26 -2.65 21.29
C ALA A 91 -7.08 -3.23 22.06
N PHE A 92 -5.97 -2.47 22.06
CA PHE A 92 -4.71 -2.77 22.73
C PHE A 92 -3.98 -4.02 22.25
N GLU A 93 -4.54 -4.77 21.30
CA GLU A 93 -3.82 -5.87 20.69
C GLU A 93 -2.62 -5.35 19.86
N ARG A 94 -1.48 -6.01 20.05
CA ARG A 94 -0.27 -5.78 19.25
C ARG A 94 -0.32 -6.62 17.98
N PHE A 95 0.10 -6.02 16.88
CA PHE A 95 0.26 -6.73 15.62
C PHE A 95 1.58 -6.33 14.95
N THR A 96 2.16 -7.29 14.25
CA THR A 96 3.31 -7.08 13.38
C THR A 96 2.79 -6.80 11.97
N MET A 97 3.31 -5.74 11.37
CA MET A 97 3.03 -5.39 9.99
C MET A 97 4.26 -5.72 9.13
N MET A 98 4.03 -6.44 8.06
CA MET A 98 5.01 -6.72 7.03
C MET A 98 4.61 -5.98 5.75
N SER A 99 5.57 -5.32 5.10
CA SER A 99 5.34 -4.54 3.90
C SER A 99 6.46 -4.82 2.90
N ARG A 100 6.12 -5.19 1.68
CA ARG A 100 7.10 -5.46 0.61
C ARG A 100 6.55 -5.05 -0.75
N VAL A 101 7.45 -4.76 -1.67
CA VAL A 101 7.12 -4.72 -3.10
C VAL A 101 7.11 -6.16 -3.60
N ALA A 102 5.96 -6.60 -4.13
CA ALA A 102 5.81 -7.96 -4.69
C ALA A 102 6.33 -8.05 -6.12
N GLY A 103 6.33 -6.93 -6.84
CA GLY A 103 6.80 -6.81 -8.22
C GLY A 103 6.12 -5.63 -8.91
N TRP A 104 6.27 -5.55 -10.22
CA TRP A 104 5.68 -4.49 -11.04
C TRP A 104 5.38 -5.00 -12.45
N ASP A 105 4.52 -4.27 -13.15
CA ASP A 105 4.28 -4.42 -14.59
C ASP A 105 4.79 -3.18 -15.35
N HIS A 106 4.30 -2.95 -16.56
CA HIS A 106 4.70 -1.81 -17.38
C HIS A 106 4.19 -0.45 -16.85
N ARG A 107 3.21 -0.44 -15.93
CA ARG A 107 2.56 0.78 -15.42
C ARG A 107 2.56 0.89 -13.91
N PHE A 108 2.47 -0.22 -13.17
CA PHE A 108 2.16 -0.24 -11.76
C PHE A 108 3.18 -1.02 -10.93
N ILE A 109 3.37 -0.57 -9.70
CA ILE A 109 4.13 -1.28 -8.66
C ILE A 109 3.12 -1.89 -7.70
N TYR A 110 3.28 -3.19 -7.42
CA TYR A 110 2.42 -3.96 -6.52
C TYR A 110 3.08 -4.12 -5.16
N MET A 111 2.42 -3.64 -4.13
CA MET A 111 2.87 -3.77 -2.75
C MET A 111 1.94 -4.70 -1.98
N ASP A 112 2.51 -5.73 -1.37
CA ASP A 112 1.82 -6.70 -0.53
C ASP A 112 2.14 -6.42 0.94
N GLN A 113 1.11 -6.21 1.74
CA GLN A 113 1.25 -5.92 3.15
C GLN A 113 0.32 -6.82 3.98
N SER A 114 0.76 -7.20 5.18
CA SER A 114 -0.03 -8.00 6.10
C SER A 114 0.10 -7.50 7.54
N MET A 115 -0.95 -7.75 8.33
CA MET A 115 -0.98 -7.55 9.78
C MET A 115 -1.17 -8.90 10.44
N CYS A 116 -0.25 -9.30 11.33
CA CYS A 116 -0.26 -10.58 12.00
C CYS A 116 -0.20 -10.44 13.52
N LYS A 117 -0.95 -11.27 14.25
CA LYS A 117 -0.83 -11.46 15.69
C LYS A 117 -0.06 -12.77 15.94
N GLY A 118 1.19 -12.66 16.38
CA GLY A 118 2.08 -13.82 16.39
C GLY A 118 2.22 -14.41 14.99
N ALA A 119 1.96 -15.71 14.85
CA ALA A 119 2.00 -16.43 13.57
C ALA A 119 0.69 -16.31 12.77
N GLU A 120 -0.40 -15.76 13.33
CA GLU A 120 -1.69 -15.68 12.67
C GLU A 120 -1.83 -14.39 11.86
N CYS A 121 -1.97 -14.50 10.53
CA CYS A 121 -2.27 -13.37 9.67
C CYS A 121 -3.74 -12.96 9.81
N CYS A 122 -3.95 -11.71 10.23
CA CYS A 122 -5.28 -11.13 10.44
C CYS A 122 -5.84 -10.47 9.20
N ASN A 123 -5.04 -9.60 8.60
CA ASN A 123 -5.43 -8.81 7.43
C ASN A 123 -4.29 -8.80 6.41
N GLN A 124 -4.65 -8.74 5.14
CA GLN A 124 -3.71 -8.56 4.02
C GLN A 124 -4.27 -7.52 3.08
N VAL A 125 -3.39 -6.67 2.54
CA VAL A 125 -3.73 -5.73 1.47
C VAL A 125 -2.73 -5.86 0.33
N LEU A 126 -3.26 -5.91 -0.88
CA LEU A 126 -2.53 -5.61 -2.11
C LEU A 126 -2.80 -4.16 -2.48
N ILE A 127 -1.76 -3.39 -2.69
CA ILE A 127 -1.81 -2.02 -3.21
C ILE A 127 -1.19 -2.01 -4.60
N ARG A 128 -1.93 -1.50 -5.57
CA ARG A 128 -1.43 -1.16 -6.91
C ARG A 128 -1.18 0.34 -6.95
N SER A 129 0.07 0.75 -7.12
CA SER A 129 0.47 2.16 -7.16
C SER A 129 1.09 2.53 -8.50
N ALA A 130 0.87 3.78 -8.91
CA ALA A 130 1.53 4.39 -10.05
C ALA A 130 2.46 5.50 -9.57
N ILE A 131 3.64 5.60 -10.17
CA ILE A 131 4.47 6.78 -10.05
C ILE A 131 4.08 7.75 -11.17
N THR A 132 3.96 9.03 -10.83
CA THR A 132 3.46 10.06 -11.75
C THR A 132 4.44 11.21 -11.84
N SER A 133 4.42 11.89 -13.00
CA SER A 133 5.15 13.13 -13.25
C SER A 133 4.23 14.12 -13.97
N ALA A 134 4.72 15.30 -14.28
CA ALA A 134 3.98 16.25 -15.14
C ALA A 134 3.65 15.67 -16.53
N GLY A 135 4.44 14.71 -17.01
CA GLY A 135 4.21 14.02 -18.29
C GLY A 135 3.33 12.76 -18.19
N GLY A 136 2.75 12.48 -17.02
CA GLY A 136 1.91 11.29 -16.82
C GLY A 136 2.58 10.20 -15.99
N ILE A 137 2.20 8.94 -16.23
CA ILE A 137 2.73 7.78 -15.49
C ILE A 137 4.19 7.53 -15.88
N VAL A 138 5.04 7.40 -14.85
CA VAL A 138 6.44 7.00 -14.98
C VAL A 138 6.51 5.47 -14.95
N PRO A 139 7.03 4.80 -16.00
CA PRO A 139 7.15 3.35 -16.02
C PRO A 139 7.98 2.83 -14.83
N PRO A 140 7.56 1.75 -14.15
CA PRO A 140 8.31 1.18 -13.04
C PRO A 140 9.77 0.85 -13.37
N ALA A 141 10.07 0.39 -14.57
CA ALA A 141 11.45 0.15 -15.00
C ALA A 141 12.34 1.41 -14.89
N GLN A 142 11.80 2.58 -15.22
CA GLN A 142 12.51 3.86 -15.04
C GLN A 142 12.69 4.22 -13.56
N VAL A 143 11.71 3.89 -12.72
CA VAL A 143 11.81 4.07 -11.26
C VAL A 143 12.89 3.16 -10.69
N MET A 144 12.94 1.90 -11.10
CA MET A 144 13.95 0.94 -10.66
C MET A 144 15.35 1.35 -11.10
N ALA A 145 15.51 1.82 -12.33
CA ALA A 145 16.78 2.37 -12.81
C ALA A 145 17.24 3.57 -11.96
N ALA A 146 16.32 4.47 -11.59
CA ALA A 146 16.62 5.60 -10.71
C ALA A 146 17.03 5.15 -9.29
N LEU A 147 16.50 4.02 -8.80
CA LEU A 147 16.87 3.40 -7.53
C LEU A 147 18.21 2.65 -7.58
N GLY A 148 18.80 2.47 -8.78
CA GLY A 148 19.97 1.63 -9.01
C GLY A 148 19.65 0.13 -8.86
N ALA A 149 18.40 -0.26 -9.13
CA ALA A 149 17.92 -1.63 -9.10
C ALA A 149 17.70 -2.19 -10.52
N ALA A 150 17.59 -3.52 -10.63
CA ALA A 150 17.27 -4.17 -11.91
C ALA A 150 15.91 -3.66 -12.42
N PRO A 151 15.79 -3.37 -13.75
CA PRO A 151 14.55 -2.85 -14.33
C PRO A 151 13.47 -3.93 -14.41
N ASP A 152 13.87 -5.20 -14.46
CA ASP A 152 12.96 -6.33 -14.61
C ASP A 152 12.30 -6.68 -13.29
N SER A 153 10.98 -6.90 -13.32
CA SER A 153 10.21 -7.34 -12.17
C SER A 153 10.52 -8.78 -11.80
N PRO A 154 10.60 -9.12 -10.51
CA PRO A 154 10.44 -10.52 -10.15
C PRO A 154 9.07 -11.02 -10.64
N PRO A 155 8.93 -12.34 -10.86
CA PRO A 155 7.64 -12.92 -11.24
C PRO A 155 6.56 -12.50 -10.23
N LEU A 156 5.46 -11.92 -10.73
CA LEU A 156 4.32 -11.61 -9.89
C LEU A 156 3.66 -12.92 -9.43
N PRO A 157 3.30 -13.04 -8.14
CA PRO A 157 2.45 -14.14 -7.68
C PRO A 157 1.18 -14.26 -8.54
N ASP A 158 0.76 -15.50 -8.86
CA ASP A 158 -0.36 -15.77 -9.76
C ASP A 158 -1.65 -15.04 -9.36
N TRP A 159 -1.92 -14.96 -8.07
CA TRP A 159 -3.11 -14.27 -7.58
C TRP A 159 -3.07 -12.75 -7.80
N ILE A 160 -1.87 -12.13 -7.81
CA ILE A 160 -1.70 -10.70 -8.13
C ILE A 160 -1.89 -10.48 -9.62
N ALA A 161 -1.31 -11.34 -10.45
CA ALA A 161 -1.47 -11.28 -11.90
C ALA A 161 -2.95 -11.45 -12.28
N ALA A 162 -3.64 -12.44 -11.71
CA ALA A 162 -5.06 -12.68 -11.93
C ALA A 162 -5.93 -11.49 -11.47
N TRP A 163 -5.65 -10.92 -10.31
CA TRP A 163 -6.35 -9.72 -9.83
C TRP A 163 -6.16 -8.53 -10.78
N SER A 164 -4.94 -8.30 -11.24
CA SER A 164 -4.64 -7.20 -12.17
C SER A 164 -5.39 -7.37 -13.49
N GLN A 165 -5.43 -8.59 -14.04
CA GLN A 165 -6.17 -8.90 -15.25
C GLN A 165 -7.69 -8.70 -15.05
N ALA A 166 -8.24 -9.18 -13.94
CA ALA A 166 -9.66 -9.02 -13.63
C ALA A 166 -10.05 -7.54 -13.46
N ASP A 167 -9.19 -6.75 -12.78
CA ASP A 167 -9.44 -5.32 -12.60
C ASP A 167 -9.36 -4.52 -13.92
N ALA A 168 -8.54 -4.98 -14.87
CA ALA A 168 -8.47 -4.37 -16.20
C ALA A 168 -9.76 -4.55 -17.03
N LEU A 169 -10.58 -5.55 -16.70
CA LEU A 169 -11.88 -5.77 -17.34
C LEU A 169 -12.97 -4.87 -16.77
N ARG A 170 -12.73 -4.19 -15.65
CA ARG A 170 -13.71 -3.32 -15.01
C ARG A 170 -13.87 -2.03 -15.84
N PRO A 171 -15.08 -1.73 -16.32
CA PRO A 171 -15.30 -0.55 -17.17
C PRO A 171 -15.06 0.75 -16.39
N TRP A 172 -14.53 1.74 -17.07
CA TRP A 172 -14.47 3.11 -16.60
C TRP A 172 -15.03 4.06 -17.66
N PRO A 173 -15.98 4.95 -17.34
CA PRO A 173 -16.60 5.12 -16.02
C PRO A 173 -17.44 3.90 -15.61
N PRO A 174 -17.73 3.76 -14.29
CA PRO A 174 -18.52 2.63 -13.81
C PRO A 174 -19.92 2.64 -14.41
N GLN A 175 -20.48 1.45 -14.68
CA GLN A 175 -21.86 1.31 -15.12
C GLN A 175 -22.79 1.65 -13.96
N LEU A 176 -23.48 2.78 -14.07
CA LEU A 176 -24.49 3.20 -13.10
C LEU A 176 -25.84 2.62 -13.48
N ALA A 177 -26.62 2.21 -12.49
CA ALA A 177 -28.00 1.83 -12.69
C ALA A 177 -28.81 3.02 -13.25
N PRO A 178 -29.83 2.79 -14.09
CA PRO A 178 -30.58 3.87 -14.74
C PRO A 178 -31.18 4.90 -13.76
N ASP A 179 -31.71 4.42 -12.65
CA ASP A 179 -32.25 5.24 -11.55
C ASP A 179 -31.17 6.11 -10.87
N ALA A 180 -29.95 5.58 -10.72
CA ALA A 180 -28.84 6.32 -10.12
C ALA A 180 -28.39 7.50 -11.01
N LYS A 181 -28.47 7.38 -12.34
CA LYS A 181 -28.11 8.46 -13.27
C LYS A 181 -28.98 9.70 -13.12
N ALA A 182 -30.25 9.52 -12.73
CA ALA A 182 -31.18 10.62 -12.54
C ALA A 182 -30.82 11.52 -11.35
N HIS A 183 -29.96 11.07 -10.45
CA HIS A 183 -29.52 11.81 -9.27
C HIS A 183 -28.16 12.51 -9.44
N LEU A 184 -27.52 12.38 -10.60
CA LEU A 184 -26.26 13.08 -10.86
C LEU A 184 -26.54 14.52 -11.27
N PRO A 185 -25.79 15.49 -10.74
CA PRO A 185 -25.87 16.87 -11.22
C PRO A 185 -25.44 16.94 -12.68
N ALA A 186 -26.07 17.86 -13.40
CA ALA A 186 -25.75 18.16 -14.80
C ALA A 186 -24.34 18.76 -14.96
#